data_3fb13a7641186f396c169a654a017be7
#
_entry.id   3fb13a7641186f396c169a654a017be7
#
_cell.length_a   1.000
_cell.length_b   1.000
_cell.length_c   1.000
_cell.angle_alpha   90.00
_cell.angle_beta   90.00
_cell.angle_gamma   90.00
#
_symmetry.space_group_name_H-M   'P 1'
#
loop_
_entity.id
_entity.type
_entity.pdbx_description
1 polymer ?
#
loop_
_entity_poly.entity_id
_entity_poly.type
_entity_poly.pdbx_seq_one_letter_code
_entity_poly.pdbx_strand_id
1 'polypeptide(L)'
;NDLATGADGTVYVSDMMTNRIHAIKDGKAAVFAAGEQLEYPNGLFVDGERLIVGGWGKPEADFTTKVPGHLYMLDLKTKQKTLITRQPLGNIDGVEQEARGGYLVTDYMAGKVLQVSPTGESRRVRQFKPGLADHTFLYAQGDILIVPHMNENVVAAYDIWADMK
;
A
#
# COMPACT_ATOMS: atom_id res chain seq x y z
N ASN A 1 0.83 -7.60 -8.62
CA ASN A 1 0.30 -7.67 -7.29
C ASN A 1 -0.94 -6.79 -7.17
N ASP A 2 -0.78 -5.51 -7.03
CA ASP A 2 -1.87 -4.53 -6.88
C ASP A 2 -1.99 -3.63 -8.11
N LEU A 3 -3.10 -2.89 -8.21
CA LEU A 3 -3.35 -1.94 -9.28
C LEU A 3 -4.03 -0.67 -8.78
N ALA A 4 -3.69 0.47 -9.42
CA ALA A 4 -4.33 1.75 -9.18
C ALA A 4 -4.60 2.49 -10.49
N THR A 5 -5.71 3.21 -10.58
CA THR A 5 -6.11 3.90 -11.82
C THR A 5 -5.95 5.40 -11.67
N GLY A 6 -5.22 6.01 -12.59
CA GLY A 6 -5.08 7.45 -12.69
C GLY A 6 -6.32 8.12 -13.29
N ALA A 7 -6.48 9.43 -13.06
CA ALA A 7 -7.61 10.22 -13.57
C ALA A 7 -7.68 10.24 -15.11
N ASP A 8 -6.57 10.00 -15.78
CA ASP A 8 -6.47 9.92 -17.24
C ASP A 8 -6.74 8.51 -17.80
N GLY A 9 -7.18 7.56 -16.95
CA GLY A 9 -7.46 6.18 -17.30
C GLY A 9 -6.22 5.27 -17.39
N THR A 10 -5.03 5.77 -17.07
CA THR A 10 -3.83 4.92 -16.95
C THR A 10 -3.95 4.00 -15.75
N VAL A 11 -3.74 2.70 -15.95
CA VAL A 11 -3.71 1.70 -14.87
C VAL A 11 -2.25 1.39 -14.53
N TYR A 12 -1.88 1.63 -13.29
CA TYR A 12 -0.57 1.25 -12.75
C TYR A 12 -0.69 -0.11 -12.08
N VAL A 13 0.30 -0.99 -12.32
CA VAL A 13 0.30 -2.37 -11.78
C VAL A 13 1.66 -2.64 -11.15
N SER A 14 1.67 -3.03 -9.88
CA SER A 14 2.88 -3.46 -9.20
C SER A 14 3.25 -4.89 -9.57
N ASP A 15 4.50 -5.10 -9.94
CA ASP A 15 5.14 -6.40 -10.12
C ASP A 15 6.23 -6.54 -9.07
N MET A 16 5.82 -6.98 -7.89
CA MET A 16 6.68 -7.08 -6.71
C MET A 16 7.89 -7.98 -7.00
N MET A 17 7.68 -9.14 -7.63
CA MET A 17 8.74 -10.14 -7.81
C MET A 17 9.83 -9.68 -8.79
N THR A 18 9.50 -8.87 -9.78
CA THR A 18 10.49 -8.30 -10.70
C THR A 18 10.93 -6.89 -10.34
N ASN A 19 10.42 -6.37 -9.21
CA ASN A 19 10.70 -5.03 -8.68
C ASN A 19 10.42 -3.92 -9.70
N ARG A 20 9.18 -3.94 -10.25
CA ARG A 20 8.70 -3.03 -11.29
C ARG A 20 7.30 -2.52 -11.00
N ILE A 21 7.01 -1.39 -11.59
CA ILE A 21 5.64 -0.88 -11.76
C ILE A 21 5.41 -0.70 -13.25
N HIS A 22 4.30 -1.25 -13.75
CA HIS A 22 3.88 -1.11 -15.14
C HIS A 22 2.79 -0.04 -15.24
N ALA A 23 2.71 0.65 -16.37
CA ALA A 23 1.59 1.50 -16.74
C ALA A 23 0.91 0.92 -17.99
N ILE A 24 -0.41 0.81 -17.94
CA ILE A 24 -1.24 0.33 -19.05
C ILE A 24 -2.15 1.49 -19.46
N LYS A 25 -2.04 1.91 -20.72
CA LYS A 25 -2.88 2.94 -21.30
C LYS A 25 -3.26 2.57 -22.72
N ASP A 26 -4.52 2.74 -23.11
CA ASP A 26 -5.05 2.42 -24.45
C ASP A 26 -4.66 0.97 -24.90
N GLY A 27 -4.75 0.01 -23.96
CA GLY A 27 -4.41 -1.39 -24.19
C GLY A 27 -2.91 -1.70 -24.35
N LYS A 28 -2.03 -0.71 -24.14
CA LYS A 28 -0.57 -0.88 -24.25
C LYS A 28 0.07 -0.83 -22.86
N ALA A 29 0.84 -1.88 -22.55
CA ALA A 29 1.62 -1.95 -21.31
C ALA A 29 3.06 -1.48 -21.55
N ALA A 30 3.59 -0.71 -20.61
CA ALA A 30 4.99 -0.28 -20.57
C ALA A 30 5.51 -0.29 -19.14
N VAL A 31 6.82 -0.40 -18.96
CA VAL A 31 7.45 -0.24 -17.65
C VAL A 31 7.39 1.24 -17.26
N PHE A 32 6.68 1.55 -16.18
CA PHE A 32 6.61 2.88 -15.61
C PHE A 32 7.85 3.20 -14.77
N ALA A 33 8.21 2.31 -13.85
CA ALA A 33 9.40 2.41 -13.02
C ALA A 33 9.98 1.03 -12.74
N ALA A 34 11.29 0.93 -12.52
CA ALA A 34 11.97 -0.32 -12.21
C ALA A 34 13.24 -0.08 -11.40
N GLY A 35 13.66 -1.05 -10.62
CA GLY A 35 14.92 -1.07 -9.90
C GLY A 35 14.77 -1.16 -8.38
N GLU A 36 15.89 -1.40 -7.69
CA GLU A 36 15.94 -1.69 -6.26
C GLU A 36 15.36 -0.57 -5.38
N GLN A 37 15.39 0.68 -5.86
CA GLN A 37 14.80 1.83 -5.17
C GLN A 37 13.28 1.71 -4.98
N LEU A 38 12.60 0.82 -5.71
CA LEU A 38 11.16 0.58 -5.53
C LEU A 38 10.84 -0.31 -4.33
N GLU A 39 11.85 -0.92 -3.71
CA GLU A 39 11.69 -1.69 -2.48
C GLU A 39 10.65 -2.83 -2.60
N TYR A 40 10.60 -3.48 -3.77
CA TYR A 40 9.61 -4.52 -4.07
C TYR A 40 8.17 -4.01 -3.90
N PRO A 41 7.70 -3.15 -4.85
CA PRO A 41 6.42 -2.45 -4.75
C PRO A 41 5.27 -3.43 -4.70
N ASN A 42 4.37 -3.24 -3.75
CA ASN A 42 3.18 -4.05 -3.57
C ASN A 42 1.93 -3.18 -3.63
N GLY A 43 1.44 -2.60 -2.53
CA GLY A 43 0.25 -1.76 -2.53
C GLY A 43 0.42 -0.47 -3.34
N LEU A 44 -0.61 -0.08 -4.07
CA LEU A 44 -0.63 1.11 -4.93
C LEU A 44 -1.88 1.95 -4.69
N PHE A 45 -1.72 3.27 -4.62
CA PHE A 45 -2.83 4.22 -4.62
C PHE A 45 -2.47 5.45 -5.45
N VAL A 46 -3.36 5.91 -6.35
CA VAL A 46 -3.14 7.17 -7.09
C VAL A 46 -3.77 8.33 -6.32
N ASP A 47 -2.95 9.29 -5.91
CA ASP A 47 -3.34 10.52 -5.23
C ASP A 47 -2.96 11.74 -6.10
N GLY A 48 -3.90 12.20 -6.92
CA GLY A 48 -3.67 13.29 -7.87
C GLY A 48 -2.57 12.96 -8.88
N GLU A 49 -1.47 13.70 -8.86
CA GLU A 49 -0.32 13.52 -9.74
C GLU A 49 0.77 12.61 -9.10
N ARG A 50 0.43 11.87 -8.07
CA ARG A 50 1.34 11.00 -7.32
C ARG A 50 0.84 9.57 -7.32
N LEU A 51 1.74 8.62 -7.46
CA LEU A 51 1.50 7.21 -7.16
C LEU A 51 2.08 6.92 -5.79
N ILE A 52 1.23 6.62 -4.83
CA ILE A 52 1.61 6.18 -3.49
C ILE A 52 1.90 4.69 -3.56
N VAL A 53 3.02 4.29 -3.00
CA VAL A 53 3.51 2.92 -3.11
C VAL A 53 3.88 2.40 -1.74
N GLY A 54 3.34 1.25 -1.40
CA GLY A 54 3.77 0.42 -0.29
C GLY A 54 4.91 -0.50 -0.71
N GLY A 55 6.09 -0.30 -0.15
CA GLY A 55 7.21 -1.23 -0.34
C GLY A 55 7.04 -2.46 0.55
N TRP A 56 7.33 -3.64 -0.01
CA TRP A 56 7.42 -4.87 0.79
C TRP A 56 8.77 -4.96 1.52
N GLY A 57 9.82 -4.43 0.91
CA GLY A 57 11.21 -4.72 1.23
C GLY A 57 11.71 -5.96 0.48
N LYS A 58 13.01 -6.18 0.45
CA LYS A 58 13.61 -7.32 -0.27
C LYS A 58 13.19 -8.65 0.38
N PRO A 59 12.38 -9.48 -0.30
CA PRO A 59 11.89 -10.72 0.28
C PRO A 59 13.00 -11.79 0.31
N GLU A 60 13.01 -12.58 1.39
CA GLU A 60 13.68 -13.87 1.47
C GLU A 60 12.78 -14.95 0.82
N ALA A 61 13.22 -16.20 0.80
CA ALA A 61 12.48 -17.30 0.15
C ALA A 61 11.09 -17.57 0.77
N ASP A 62 10.91 -17.23 2.03
CA ASP A 62 9.66 -17.35 2.80
C ASP A 62 8.86 -16.04 2.89
N PHE A 63 9.18 -15.07 2.02
CA PHE A 63 8.61 -13.72 2.00
C PHE A 63 8.90 -12.84 3.23
N THR A 64 9.60 -13.32 4.23
CA THR A 64 10.12 -12.44 5.29
C THR A 64 11.14 -11.44 4.73
N THR A 65 11.42 -10.39 5.48
CA THR A 65 12.39 -9.37 5.07
C THR A 65 13.34 -9.04 6.22
N LYS A 66 14.61 -8.82 5.91
CA LYS A 66 15.57 -8.27 6.90
C LYS A 66 15.30 -6.82 7.20
N VAL A 67 14.92 -6.07 6.16
CA VAL A 67 14.50 -4.67 6.24
C VAL A 67 13.18 -4.56 5.50
N PRO A 68 12.08 -4.24 6.18
CA PRO A 68 10.80 -4.01 5.53
C PRO A 68 10.80 -2.73 4.69
N GLY A 69 9.75 -2.52 3.91
CA GLY A 69 9.65 -1.39 3.01
C GLY A 69 9.15 -0.10 3.68
N HIS A 70 9.26 0.99 2.93
CA HIS A 70 8.69 2.30 3.27
C HIS A 70 7.35 2.51 2.57
N LEU A 71 6.54 3.42 3.12
CA LEU A 71 5.53 4.10 2.31
C LEU A 71 6.20 5.29 1.62
N TYR A 72 6.07 5.38 0.29
CA TYR A 72 6.67 6.43 -0.52
C TYR A 72 5.74 6.83 -1.67
N MET A 73 6.08 7.92 -2.33
CA MET A 73 5.39 8.37 -3.54
C MET A 73 6.34 8.44 -4.73
N LEU A 74 5.80 8.21 -5.91
CA LEU A 74 6.41 8.50 -7.20
C LEU A 74 5.60 9.62 -7.87
N ASP A 75 6.26 10.67 -8.29
CA ASP A 75 5.64 11.68 -9.15
C ASP A 75 5.30 11.04 -10.52
N LEU A 76 4.06 11.14 -10.96
CA LEU A 76 3.60 10.45 -12.17
C LEU A 76 4.27 10.97 -13.46
N LYS A 77 4.74 12.21 -13.46
CA LYS A 77 5.39 12.83 -14.60
C LYS A 77 6.90 12.61 -14.60
N THR A 78 7.55 12.91 -13.50
CA THR A 78 9.02 12.86 -13.38
C THR A 78 9.55 11.50 -12.91
N LYS A 79 8.69 10.67 -12.34
CA LYS A 79 8.98 9.37 -11.69
C LYS A 79 9.93 9.50 -10.48
N GLN A 80 10.10 10.70 -9.97
CA GLN A 80 10.94 10.96 -8.82
C GLN A 80 10.29 10.33 -7.57
N LYS A 81 11.08 9.54 -6.85
CA LYS A 81 10.70 8.96 -5.56
C LYS A 81 10.89 9.96 -4.42
N THR A 82 9.91 10.03 -3.54
CA THR A 82 10.00 10.75 -2.25
C THR A 82 9.46 9.86 -1.15
N LEU A 83 10.18 9.70 -0.07
CA LEU A 83 9.71 8.94 1.08
C LEU A 83 8.60 9.70 1.81
N ILE A 84 7.50 9.02 2.13
CA ILE A 84 6.47 9.50 3.05
C ILE A 84 6.89 9.14 4.47
N THR A 85 7.25 7.89 4.73
CA THR A 85 7.77 7.47 6.04
C THR A 85 9.30 7.53 6.05
N ARG A 86 9.88 8.12 7.10
CA ARG A 86 11.35 8.24 7.23
C ARG A 86 12.02 6.92 7.59
N GLN A 87 11.31 6.07 8.30
CA GLN A 87 11.76 4.74 8.71
C GLN A 87 10.98 3.68 7.94
N PRO A 88 11.57 2.49 7.72
CA PRO A 88 10.81 1.35 7.22
C PRO A 88 9.55 1.11 8.04
N LEU A 89 8.43 0.84 7.37
CA LEU A 89 7.12 0.79 7.99
C LEU A 89 6.64 -0.66 8.22
N GLY A 90 6.79 -1.51 7.21
CA GLY A 90 6.29 -2.88 7.24
C GLY A 90 6.43 -3.59 5.90
N ASN A 91 5.93 -4.81 5.83
CA ASN A 91 5.69 -5.52 4.58
C ASN A 91 4.32 -5.07 4.05
N ILE A 92 4.32 -3.89 3.41
CA ILE A 92 3.08 -3.20 3.06
C ILE A 92 2.41 -3.93 1.91
N ASP A 93 1.14 -4.33 2.11
CA ASP A 93 0.31 -4.98 1.09
C ASP A 93 -0.71 -4.00 0.51
N GLY A 94 -1.62 -3.46 1.30
CA GLY A 94 -2.62 -2.50 0.85
C GLY A 94 -2.29 -1.05 1.22
N VAL A 95 -2.72 -0.12 0.37
CA VAL A 95 -2.61 1.33 0.59
C VAL A 95 -3.90 2.01 0.16
N GLU A 96 -4.57 2.69 1.09
CA GLU A 96 -5.77 3.48 0.83
C GLU A 96 -5.66 4.88 1.44
N GLN A 97 -6.32 5.87 0.83
CA GLN A 97 -6.38 7.21 1.38
C GLN A 97 -7.29 7.25 2.61
N GLU A 98 -6.91 8.00 3.64
CA GLU A 98 -7.71 8.23 4.84
C GLU A 98 -8.39 9.61 4.78
N ALA A 99 -9.66 9.70 5.21
CA ALA A 99 -10.50 10.90 5.06
C ALA A 99 -9.92 12.17 5.71
N ARG A 100 -9.08 12.03 6.73
CA ARG A 100 -8.45 13.15 7.44
C ARG A 100 -7.13 13.59 6.79
N GLY A 101 -6.80 13.00 5.65
CA GLY A 101 -5.52 13.13 4.97
C GLY A 101 -4.49 12.14 5.49
N GLY A 102 -3.62 11.67 4.60
CA GLY A 102 -2.72 10.56 4.86
C GLY A 102 -3.27 9.23 4.36
N TYR A 103 -2.79 8.12 4.89
CA TYR A 103 -3.06 6.80 4.34
C TYR A 103 -3.32 5.77 5.44
N LEU A 104 -4.17 4.80 5.13
CA LEU A 104 -4.24 3.52 5.83
C LEU A 104 -3.44 2.50 5.04
N VAL A 105 -2.65 1.70 5.73
CA VAL A 105 -1.85 0.65 5.12
C VAL A 105 -1.96 -0.65 5.92
N THR A 106 -1.93 -1.78 5.22
CA THR A 106 -1.81 -3.09 5.85
C THR A 106 -0.36 -3.55 5.82
N ASP A 107 0.13 -4.07 6.95
CA ASP A 107 1.38 -4.82 7.05
C ASP A 107 1.02 -6.31 7.09
N TYR A 108 1.23 -6.99 5.98
CA TYR A 108 0.85 -8.39 5.79
C TYR A 108 1.50 -9.32 6.81
N MET A 109 2.83 -9.23 6.96
CA MET A 109 3.61 -10.15 7.79
C MET A 109 3.40 -9.91 9.28
N ALA A 110 3.17 -8.67 9.70
CA ALA A 110 2.94 -8.34 11.10
C ALA A 110 1.44 -8.30 11.49
N GLY A 111 0.52 -8.40 10.53
CA GLY A 111 -0.93 -8.34 10.77
C GLY A 111 -1.39 -7.00 11.32
N LYS A 112 -0.79 -5.89 10.90
CA LYS A 112 -1.10 -4.57 11.40
C LYS A 112 -1.87 -3.76 10.38
N VAL A 113 -2.81 -2.94 10.87
CA VAL A 113 -3.33 -1.80 10.13
C VAL A 113 -2.72 -0.54 10.74
N LEU A 114 -2.06 0.25 9.90
CA LEU A 114 -1.35 1.45 10.28
C LEU A 114 -2.01 2.67 9.64
N GLN A 115 -2.19 3.73 10.40
CA GLN A 115 -2.48 5.06 9.88
C GLN A 115 -1.16 5.81 9.71
N VAL A 116 -0.96 6.39 8.54
CA VAL A 116 0.21 7.24 8.23
C VAL A 116 -0.30 8.65 7.97
N SER A 117 0.19 9.62 8.74
CA SER A 117 -0.17 11.03 8.57
C SER A 117 0.43 11.62 7.29
N PRO A 118 -0.05 12.78 6.81
CA PRO A 118 0.57 13.49 5.68
C PRO A 118 2.05 13.85 5.91
N THR A 119 2.49 13.92 7.17
CA THR A 119 3.89 14.20 7.56
C THR A 119 4.74 12.95 7.72
N GLY A 120 4.16 11.76 7.48
CA GLY A 120 4.85 10.47 7.52
C GLY A 120 4.96 9.84 8.92
N GLU A 121 4.28 10.41 9.91
CA GLU A 121 4.16 9.79 11.23
C GLU A 121 3.18 8.62 11.17
N SER A 122 3.55 7.47 11.72
CA SER A 122 2.71 6.28 11.70
C SER A 122 2.25 5.87 13.10
N ARG A 123 1.02 5.36 13.16
CA ARG A 123 0.49 4.70 14.36
C ARG A 123 -0.29 3.45 14.00
N ARG A 124 -0.20 2.43 14.83
CA ARG A 124 -1.04 1.23 14.69
C ARG A 124 -2.47 1.55 15.14
N VAL A 125 -3.44 1.27 14.27
CA VAL A 125 -4.87 1.42 14.56
C VAL A 125 -5.56 0.09 14.86
N ARG A 126 -5.06 -1.02 14.27
CA ARG A 126 -5.55 -2.38 14.54
C ARG A 126 -4.41 -3.39 14.54
N GLN A 127 -4.63 -4.49 15.27
CA GLN A 127 -3.74 -5.65 15.28
C GLN A 127 -4.58 -6.91 15.03
N PHE A 128 -4.15 -7.67 14.03
CA PHE A 128 -4.72 -8.96 13.66
C PHE A 128 -3.61 -10.03 13.59
N LYS A 129 -3.96 -11.22 13.17
CA LYS A 129 -2.96 -12.23 12.79
C LYS A 129 -2.28 -11.83 11.48
N PRO A 130 -1.08 -12.37 11.19
CA PRO A 130 -0.43 -12.23 9.89
C PRO A 130 -1.33 -12.67 8.73
N GLY A 131 -1.12 -12.07 7.55
CA GLY A 131 -1.89 -12.39 6.34
C GLY A 131 -2.96 -11.35 6.00
N LEU A 132 -2.79 -10.10 6.45
CA LEU A 132 -3.64 -8.98 6.01
C LEU A 132 -3.21 -8.55 4.61
N ALA A 133 -4.05 -8.85 3.62
CA ALA A 133 -3.82 -8.43 2.24
C ALA A 133 -4.31 -6.99 2.00
N ASP A 134 -4.39 -6.63 0.72
CA ASP A 134 -4.94 -5.35 0.30
C ASP A 134 -6.37 -5.14 0.86
N HIS A 135 -6.74 -3.89 1.04
CA HIS A 135 -7.98 -3.53 1.72
C HIS A 135 -8.70 -2.40 1.00
N THR A 136 -9.95 -2.21 1.33
CA THR A 136 -10.68 -0.99 0.96
C THR A 136 -11.32 -0.34 2.18
N PHE A 137 -11.60 0.96 2.06
CA PHE A 137 -12.12 1.76 3.14
C PHE A 137 -13.39 2.50 2.74
N LEU A 138 -14.47 2.30 3.48
CA LEU A 138 -15.78 2.90 3.20
C LEU A 138 -16.07 4.04 4.18
N TYR A 139 -15.86 5.27 3.76
CA TYR A 139 -16.10 6.48 4.57
C TYR A 139 -17.59 6.76 4.79
N ALA A 140 -18.43 6.58 3.78
CA ALA A 140 -19.83 6.95 3.80
C ALA A 140 -20.68 6.12 4.78
N GLN A 141 -20.14 5.03 5.32
CA GLN A 141 -20.82 4.09 6.20
C GLN A 141 -20.17 3.96 7.58
N GLY A 142 -19.42 4.99 8.02
CA GLY A 142 -18.88 5.02 9.38
C GLY A 142 -17.47 4.47 9.52
N ASP A 143 -16.59 4.74 8.55
CA ASP A 143 -15.18 4.37 8.62
C ASP A 143 -14.96 2.85 8.72
N ILE A 144 -15.59 2.11 7.80
CA ILE A 144 -15.49 0.66 7.73
C ILE A 144 -14.27 0.24 6.89
N LEU A 145 -13.36 -0.50 7.51
CA LEU A 145 -12.28 -1.22 6.86
C LEU A 145 -12.78 -2.59 6.40
N ILE A 146 -12.63 -2.90 5.13
CA ILE A 146 -12.86 -4.25 4.59
C ILE A 146 -11.51 -4.83 4.19
N VAL A 147 -11.12 -5.95 4.81
CA VAL A 147 -9.80 -6.53 4.61
C VAL A 147 -9.84 -8.06 4.51
N PRO A 148 -9.14 -8.64 3.52
CA PRO A 148 -8.93 -10.08 3.44
C PRO A 148 -7.89 -10.55 4.48
N HIS A 149 -8.23 -11.58 5.21
CA HIS A 149 -7.33 -12.34 6.09
C HIS A 149 -6.91 -13.61 5.34
N MET A 150 -5.86 -13.54 4.55
CA MET A 150 -5.46 -14.61 3.62
C MET A 150 -5.20 -15.94 4.33
N ASN A 151 -4.53 -15.92 5.48
CA ASN A 151 -4.21 -17.14 6.23
C ASN A 151 -5.43 -17.74 6.95
N GLU A 152 -6.53 -17.01 7.03
CA GLU A 152 -7.77 -17.45 7.67
C GLU A 152 -8.89 -17.73 6.65
N ASN A 153 -8.66 -17.46 5.35
CA ASN A 153 -9.62 -17.60 4.26
C ASN A 153 -10.92 -16.82 4.50
N VAL A 154 -10.82 -15.60 5.04
CA VAL A 154 -11.94 -14.74 5.41
C VAL A 154 -11.73 -13.35 4.84
N VAL A 155 -12.81 -12.72 4.38
CA VAL A 155 -12.90 -11.27 4.20
C VAL A 155 -13.79 -10.72 5.29
N ALA A 156 -13.33 -9.74 6.04
CA ALA A 156 -14.06 -9.18 7.17
C ALA A 156 -14.14 -7.65 7.10
N ALA A 157 -15.22 -7.11 7.69
CA ALA A 157 -15.45 -5.67 7.81
C ALA A 157 -15.38 -5.25 9.27
N TYR A 158 -14.68 -4.15 9.53
CA TYR A 158 -14.44 -3.62 10.87
C TYR A 158 -14.72 -2.12 10.93
N ASP A 159 -15.45 -1.67 11.95
CA ASP A 159 -15.38 -0.26 12.35
C ASP A 159 -13.97 -0.01 12.91
N ILE A 160 -13.17 0.74 12.14
CA ILE A 160 -11.74 0.87 12.46
C ILE A 160 -11.48 1.66 13.75
N TRP A 161 -12.45 2.46 14.20
CA TRP A 161 -12.32 3.32 15.38
C TRP A 161 -13.13 2.87 16.60
N ALA A 162 -13.92 1.79 16.50
CA ALA A 162 -14.86 1.38 17.54
C ALA A 162 -14.23 1.20 18.94
N ASP A 163 -12.97 0.72 19.00
CA ASP A 163 -12.28 0.42 20.26
C ASP A 163 -11.29 1.53 20.68
N MET A 164 -11.32 2.69 20.03
CA MET A 164 -10.42 3.82 20.32
C MET A 164 -11.10 4.93 21.16
N LYS A 165 -12.26 4.62 21.75
CA LYS A 165 -13.02 5.53 22.64
C LYS A 165 -12.56 5.40 24.08
#